data_80256e66bd5d782abac3434a6d590ef6
#
_entry.id   80256e66bd5d782abac3434a6d590ef6
#
_cell.length_a   1.000
_cell.length_b   1.000
_cell.length_c   1.000
_cell.angle_alpha   90.00
_cell.angle_beta   90.00
_cell.angle_gamma   90.00
#
_symmetry.space_group_name_H-M   'P 1'
#
loop_
_entity.id
_entity.type
_entity.pdbx_description
1 polymer ?
#
loop_
_entity_poly.entity_id
_entity_poly.type
_entity_poly.pdbx_seq_one_letter_code
_entity_poly.pdbx_strand_id
1 'polypeptide(L)'
;MVTFWLAAPCGLSAQKDTTFVASGNPLVKYKYTADPGAMVHNGKVYIYAGHDECPPTAEHYLLNEWCVFSSSDLKTWTEHPVPLRAKDFAWAKGEAWASQVIERDGKFYWYVTVEHATI
;
A
#
# COMPACT_ATOMS: atom_id res chain seq x y z
N MET A 1 -44.37 -20.71 -12.00
CA MET A 1 -43.78 -19.46 -12.52
C MET A 1 -42.59 -19.18 -11.65
N VAL A 2 -41.38 -19.51 -12.11
CA VAL A 2 -40.14 -19.40 -11.33
C VAL A 2 -39.44 -18.13 -11.81
N THR A 3 -39.33 -17.15 -10.95
CA THR A 3 -38.67 -15.86 -11.25
C THR A 3 -37.19 -15.97 -10.95
N PHE A 4 -36.35 -16.02 -11.98
CA PHE A 4 -34.90 -15.94 -11.84
C PHE A 4 -34.48 -14.47 -11.59
N TRP A 5 -33.91 -14.21 -10.41
CA TRP A 5 -33.19 -12.97 -10.16
C TRP A 5 -31.76 -13.09 -10.70
N LEU A 6 -31.48 -12.38 -11.78
CA LEU A 6 -30.11 -12.17 -12.25
C LEU A 6 -29.46 -11.16 -11.32
N ALA A 7 -28.52 -11.63 -10.46
CA ALA A 7 -27.64 -10.77 -9.73
C ALA A 7 -26.69 -10.10 -10.74
N ALA A 8 -26.78 -8.78 -10.85
CA ALA A 8 -25.82 -8.00 -11.61
C ALA A 8 -24.41 -8.18 -10.99
N PRO A 9 -23.36 -8.39 -11.78
CA PRO A 9 -22.01 -8.43 -11.23
C PRO A 9 -21.69 -7.06 -10.66
N CYS A 10 -21.39 -7.00 -9.36
CA CYS A 10 -20.82 -5.84 -8.71
C CYS A 10 -19.45 -5.59 -9.37
N GLY A 11 -19.38 -4.61 -10.26
CA GLY A 11 -18.16 -4.24 -10.93
C GLY A 11 -17.18 -3.71 -9.88
N LEU A 12 -16.21 -4.52 -9.47
CA LEU A 12 -15.02 -4.02 -8.77
C LEU A 12 -14.32 -3.08 -9.74
N SER A 13 -14.44 -1.78 -9.49
CA SER A 13 -13.60 -0.78 -10.14
C SER A 13 -12.16 -1.08 -9.72
N ALA A 14 -11.39 -1.67 -10.63
CA ALA A 14 -9.97 -1.86 -10.38
C ALA A 14 -9.33 -0.49 -10.18
N GLN A 15 -8.75 -0.25 -9.01
CA GLN A 15 -7.97 0.96 -8.75
C GLN A 15 -6.84 1.01 -9.77
N LYS A 16 -6.65 2.16 -10.44
CA LYS A 16 -5.64 2.34 -11.49
C LYS A 16 -4.34 2.88 -10.91
N ASP A 17 -3.24 2.56 -11.56
CA ASP A 17 -1.96 3.21 -11.34
C ASP A 17 -2.11 4.73 -11.51
N THR A 18 -1.46 5.48 -10.63
CA THR A 18 -1.41 6.95 -10.69
C THR A 18 0.04 7.40 -10.82
N THR A 19 0.34 8.26 -11.80
CA THR A 19 1.68 8.79 -11.99
C THR A 19 1.80 10.22 -11.47
N PHE A 20 2.97 10.53 -10.88
CA PHE A 20 3.32 11.88 -10.44
C PHE A 20 4.81 12.17 -10.66
N VAL A 21 5.17 13.44 -10.72
CA VAL A 21 6.56 13.88 -10.83
C VAL A 21 7.04 14.35 -9.46
N ALA A 22 8.12 13.76 -8.98
CA ALA A 22 8.75 14.18 -7.74
C ALA A 22 9.46 15.53 -7.92
N SER A 23 9.21 16.46 -7.03
CA SER A 23 9.82 17.80 -7.02
C SER A 23 10.73 18.04 -5.80
N GLY A 24 11.36 16.96 -5.31
CA GLY A 24 12.21 16.97 -4.11
C GLY A 24 11.54 16.28 -2.91
N ASN A 25 12.02 16.55 -1.71
CA ASN A 25 11.48 15.98 -0.48
C ASN A 25 10.34 16.81 0.11
N PRO A 26 9.31 16.19 0.69
CA PRO A 26 9.06 14.74 0.65
C PRO A 26 8.72 14.27 -0.77
N LEU A 27 9.04 12.98 -1.06
CA LEU A 27 8.74 12.36 -2.35
C LEU A 27 7.24 12.38 -2.65
N VAL A 28 6.43 11.94 -1.69
CA VAL A 28 4.97 11.94 -1.75
C VAL A 28 4.45 13.14 -0.96
N LYS A 29 3.67 14.01 -1.60
CA LYS A 29 3.19 15.28 -1.01
C LYS A 29 1.69 15.33 -0.75
N TYR A 30 0.94 14.35 -1.24
CA TYR A 30 -0.52 14.34 -1.22
C TYR A 30 -1.11 13.34 -0.21
N LYS A 31 -0.26 12.57 0.48
CA LYS A 31 -0.64 11.67 1.57
C LYS A 31 0.51 11.51 2.55
N TYR A 32 0.20 11.14 3.78
CA TYR A 32 1.21 10.81 4.77
C TYR A 32 1.65 9.36 4.58
N THR A 33 2.96 9.14 4.57
CA THR A 33 3.56 7.80 4.47
C THR A 33 4.62 7.64 5.56
N ALA A 34 4.73 6.41 6.07
CA ALA A 34 5.65 6.08 7.16
C ALA A 34 6.48 4.85 6.82
N ASP A 35 7.64 4.72 7.47
CA ASP A 35 8.51 3.53 7.48
C ASP A 35 8.82 2.97 6.09
N PRO A 36 9.38 3.75 5.16
CA PRO A 36 9.61 3.30 3.80
C PRO A 36 10.70 2.22 3.73
N GLY A 37 10.35 1.07 3.17
CA GLY A 37 11.29 0.06 2.70
C GLY A 37 11.55 0.22 1.21
N ALA A 38 12.79 0.07 0.74
CA ALA A 38 13.12 0.19 -0.67
C ALA A 38 13.74 -1.09 -1.21
N MET A 39 13.43 -1.39 -2.48
CA MET A 39 14.00 -2.49 -3.23
C MET A 39 14.29 -2.05 -4.67
N VAL A 40 15.40 -2.55 -5.24
CA VAL A 40 15.70 -2.37 -6.66
C VAL A 40 15.52 -3.71 -7.38
N HIS A 41 14.74 -3.71 -8.45
CA HIS A 41 14.56 -4.88 -9.28
C HIS A 41 14.37 -4.47 -10.76
N ASN A 42 15.09 -5.13 -11.67
CA ASN A 42 15.02 -4.89 -13.11
C ASN A 42 15.12 -3.41 -13.51
N GLY A 43 16.06 -2.67 -12.91
CA GLY A 43 16.28 -1.25 -13.22
C GLY A 43 15.21 -0.28 -12.69
N LYS A 44 14.30 -0.76 -11.85
CA LYS A 44 13.32 0.07 -11.15
C LYS A 44 13.56 0.07 -9.63
N VAL A 45 13.34 1.21 -9.02
CA VAL A 45 13.23 1.33 -7.58
C VAL A 45 11.77 1.16 -7.19
N TYR A 46 11.52 0.35 -6.17
CA TYR A 46 10.24 0.19 -5.53
C TYR A 46 10.32 0.68 -4.10
N ILE A 47 9.33 1.44 -3.65
CA ILE A 47 9.18 1.91 -2.27
C ILE A 47 7.88 1.35 -1.73
N TYR A 48 7.97 0.69 -0.58
CA TYR A 48 6.86 0.14 0.19
C TYR A 48 6.75 0.97 1.47
N ALA A 49 5.62 1.58 1.73
CA ALA A 49 5.42 2.46 2.88
C ALA A 49 4.04 2.26 3.51
N GLY A 50 3.93 2.45 4.80
CA GLY A 50 2.65 2.56 5.47
C GLY A 50 1.90 3.81 5.00
N HIS A 51 0.57 3.76 4.93
CA HIS A 51 -0.29 4.90 4.65
C HIS A 51 -0.96 5.35 5.96
N ASP A 52 -0.56 6.50 6.47
CA ASP A 52 -1.22 7.11 7.62
C ASP A 52 -2.41 7.96 7.14
N GLU A 53 -3.61 7.48 7.43
CA GLU A 53 -4.88 8.11 7.07
C GLU A 53 -5.38 9.07 8.16
N CYS A 54 -4.58 9.27 9.22
CA CYS A 54 -4.98 10.10 10.35
C CYS A 54 -5.11 11.56 9.95
N PRO A 55 -6.18 12.26 10.42
CA PRO A 55 -6.26 13.70 10.27
C PRO A 55 -5.11 14.39 11.01
N PRO A 56 -4.60 15.54 10.53
CA PRO A 56 -3.50 16.28 11.17
C PRO A 56 -3.74 16.66 12.64
N THR A 57 -4.99 16.63 13.09
CA THR A 57 -5.40 16.96 14.47
C THR A 57 -5.50 15.75 15.38
N ALA A 58 -5.28 14.54 14.86
CA ALA A 58 -5.38 13.34 15.66
C ALA A 58 -4.10 13.14 16.51
N GLU A 59 -4.27 12.51 17.66
CA GLU A 59 -3.18 12.19 18.58
C GLU A 59 -2.53 10.83 18.29
N HIS A 60 -3.10 10.06 17.35
CA HIS A 60 -2.70 8.68 17.03
C HIS A 60 -2.54 8.50 15.52
N TYR A 61 -1.78 7.48 15.13
CA TYR A 61 -1.70 7.03 13.75
C TYR A 61 -2.96 6.23 13.36
N LEU A 62 -3.25 6.19 12.06
CA LEU A 62 -4.28 5.33 11.49
C LEU A 62 -3.70 4.65 10.24
N LEU A 63 -3.05 3.53 10.43
CA LEU A 63 -2.31 2.80 9.41
C LEU A 63 -3.10 1.55 9.00
N ASN A 64 -3.96 1.67 7.99
CA ASN A 64 -4.82 0.58 7.55
C ASN A 64 -4.22 -0.24 6.40
N GLU A 65 -3.25 0.32 5.66
CA GLU A 65 -2.78 -0.25 4.41
C GLU A 65 -1.33 0.12 4.10
N TRP A 66 -0.75 -0.58 3.15
CA TRP A 66 0.57 -0.25 2.59
C TRP A 66 0.42 0.25 1.16
N CYS A 67 1.17 1.31 0.85
CA CYS A 67 1.33 1.88 -0.48
C CYS A 67 2.58 1.31 -1.15
N VAL A 68 2.53 1.20 -2.47
CA VAL A 68 3.69 0.85 -3.30
C VAL A 68 3.88 1.90 -4.38
N PHE A 69 5.11 2.40 -4.47
CA PHE A 69 5.53 3.34 -5.50
C PHE A 69 6.69 2.75 -6.30
N SER A 70 6.76 3.04 -7.60
CA SER A 70 7.91 2.62 -8.40
C SER A 70 8.38 3.70 -9.36
N SER A 71 9.68 3.68 -9.68
CA SER A 71 10.28 4.59 -10.64
C SER A 71 11.48 3.94 -11.33
N SER A 72 11.70 4.27 -12.60
CA SER A 72 12.90 3.91 -13.35
C SER A 72 13.89 5.06 -13.54
N ASP A 73 13.50 6.29 -13.19
CA ASP A 73 14.31 7.50 -13.39
C ASP A 73 14.46 8.36 -12.12
N LEU A 74 13.81 7.95 -11.01
CA LEU A 74 13.72 8.65 -9.73
C LEU A 74 13.05 10.04 -9.80
N LYS A 75 12.44 10.36 -10.93
CA LYS A 75 11.73 11.62 -11.18
C LYS A 75 10.24 11.38 -11.37
N THR A 76 9.90 10.49 -12.29
CA THR A 76 8.52 10.07 -12.54
C THR A 76 8.22 8.82 -11.74
N TRP A 77 7.23 8.90 -10.89
CA TRP A 77 6.81 7.81 -10.01
C TRP A 77 5.42 7.32 -10.34
N THR A 78 5.22 6.04 -10.21
CA THR A 78 3.91 5.39 -10.30
C THR A 78 3.50 4.94 -8.91
N GLU A 79 2.36 5.41 -8.42
CA GLU A 79 1.67 4.82 -7.28
C GLU A 79 0.80 3.68 -7.79
N HIS A 80 1.04 2.49 -7.27
CA HIS A 80 0.27 1.29 -7.59
C HIS A 80 -1.01 1.21 -6.76
N PRO A 81 -2.04 0.47 -7.22
CA PRO A 81 -3.19 0.14 -6.39
C PRO A 81 -2.74 -0.46 -5.07
N VAL A 82 -3.47 -0.17 -4.00
CA VAL A 82 -3.16 -0.71 -2.66
C VAL A 82 -3.14 -2.24 -2.70
N PRO A 83 -1.96 -2.87 -2.50
CA PRO A 83 -1.83 -4.31 -2.68
C PRO A 83 -2.23 -5.12 -1.45
N LEU A 84 -2.18 -4.51 -0.26
CA LEU A 84 -2.37 -5.21 1.00
C LEU A 84 -2.87 -4.24 2.09
N ARG A 85 -3.79 -4.73 2.91
CA ARG A 85 -4.35 -4.01 4.06
C ARG A 85 -4.25 -4.85 5.32
N ALA A 86 -4.21 -4.20 6.49
CA ALA A 86 -4.23 -4.91 7.79
C ALA A 86 -5.44 -5.85 7.89
N LYS A 87 -6.62 -5.43 7.45
CA LYS A 87 -7.86 -6.24 7.47
C LYS A 87 -7.84 -7.50 6.60
N ASP A 88 -6.87 -7.63 5.68
CA ASP A 88 -6.73 -8.83 4.85
C ASP A 88 -6.18 -10.02 5.66
N PHE A 89 -5.66 -9.74 6.85
CA PHE A 89 -5.26 -10.76 7.83
C PHE A 89 -6.41 -10.98 8.83
N ALA A 90 -7.07 -12.14 8.76
CA ALA A 90 -8.23 -12.46 9.61
C ALA A 90 -7.95 -12.40 11.12
N TRP A 91 -6.70 -12.53 11.53
CA TRP A 91 -6.23 -12.47 12.91
C TRP A 91 -5.82 -11.07 13.37
N ALA A 92 -5.69 -10.09 12.45
CA ALA A 92 -5.29 -8.73 12.81
C ALA A 92 -6.31 -8.04 13.72
N LYS A 93 -5.81 -7.29 14.68
CA LYS A 93 -6.61 -6.52 15.66
C LYS A 93 -6.35 -5.02 15.61
N GLY A 94 -5.38 -4.61 14.84
CA GLY A 94 -4.95 -3.23 14.75
C GLY A 94 -4.25 -2.93 13.43
N GLU A 95 -3.21 -2.15 13.50
CA GLU A 95 -2.68 -1.39 12.40
C GLU A 95 -1.59 -2.09 11.59
N ALA A 96 -1.32 -1.54 10.41
CA ALA A 96 -0.29 -1.94 9.47
C ALA A 96 0.99 -1.13 9.73
N TRP A 97 1.99 -1.75 10.35
CA TRP A 97 3.27 -1.10 10.71
C TRP A 97 4.33 -1.25 9.61
N ALA A 98 5.57 -0.99 9.95
CA ALA A 98 6.73 -1.08 9.06
C ALA A 98 6.78 -2.39 8.28
N SER A 99 7.26 -2.33 7.04
CA SER A 99 7.37 -3.50 6.18
C SER A 99 8.66 -3.47 5.34
N GLN A 100 9.07 -4.65 4.85
CA GLN A 100 10.24 -4.80 4.00
C GLN A 100 10.02 -5.88 2.96
N VAL A 101 10.49 -5.63 1.74
CA VAL A 101 10.47 -6.62 0.66
C VAL A 101 11.90 -7.05 0.32
N ILE A 102 12.06 -8.34 0.10
CA ILE A 102 13.30 -8.91 -0.44
C ILE A 102 12.98 -9.83 -1.62
N GLU A 103 13.92 -9.92 -2.55
CA GLU A 103 13.89 -10.92 -3.62
C GLU A 103 14.87 -12.04 -3.27
N ARG A 104 14.42 -13.29 -3.44
CA ARG A 104 15.25 -14.47 -3.32
C ARG A 104 14.78 -15.55 -4.28
N ASP A 105 15.69 -16.07 -5.10
CA ASP A 105 15.45 -17.17 -6.05
C ASP A 105 14.25 -16.88 -7.00
N GLY A 106 14.15 -15.65 -7.51
CA GLY A 106 13.08 -15.19 -8.40
C GLY A 106 11.72 -15.04 -7.73
N LYS A 107 11.66 -15.09 -6.41
CA LYS A 107 10.45 -14.87 -5.61
C LYS A 107 10.61 -13.63 -4.76
N PHE A 108 9.48 -12.92 -4.55
CA PHE A 108 9.42 -11.76 -3.68
C PHE A 108 8.76 -12.13 -2.36
N TYR A 109 9.41 -11.78 -1.26
CA TYR A 109 8.91 -11.99 0.09
C TYR A 109 8.66 -10.64 0.72
N TRP A 110 7.41 -10.34 1.03
CA TRP A 110 7.03 -9.12 1.71
C TRP A 110 6.77 -9.40 3.19
N TYR A 111 7.66 -8.94 4.02
CA TYR A 111 7.54 -9.02 5.48
C TYR A 111 6.76 -7.81 5.96
N VAL A 112 5.60 -8.03 6.53
CA VAL A 112 4.72 -6.99 7.06
C VAL A 112 4.53 -7.20 8.56
N THR A 113 4.48 -6.11 9.29
CA THR A 113 4.15 -6.11 10.72
C THR A 113 2.72 -5.62 10.88
N VAL A 114 1.87 -6.45 11.47
CA VAL A 114 0.45 -6.15 11.72
C VAL A 114 0.16 -6.35 13.20
N GLU A 115 -0.57 -5.43 13.78
CA GLU A 115 -0.95 -5.52 15.17
C GLU A 115 -1.91 -6.70 15.42
N HIS A 116 -1.54 -7.56 16.37
CA HIS A 116 -2.30 -8.76 16.72
C HIS A 116 -3.31 -8.51 17.85
N ALA A 117 -3.02 -7.58 18.74
CA ALA A 117 -3.87 -7.24 19.88
C ALA A 117 -3.95 -5.72 20.03
N THR A 118 -5.09 -5.22 20.45
CA THR A 118 -5.22 -3.82 20.86
C THR A 118 -4.47 -3.65 22.18
N ILE A 119 -3.57 -2.69 22.23
CA ILE A 119 -2.83 -2.31 23.45
C ILE A 119 -3.69 -1.35 24.26
#